data_10aed703fd1ba5bdf75de148cd27e842
#
_entry.id   10aed703fd1ba5bdf75de148cd27e842
#
_cell.length_a   1.000
_cell.length_b   1.000
_cell.length_c   1.000
_cell.angle_alpha   90.00
_cell.angle_beta   90.00
_cell.angle_gamma   90.00
#
_symmetry.space_group_name_H-M   'P 1'
#
loop_
_entity.id
_entity.type
_entity.pdbx_description
1 polymer ?
#
loop_
_entity_poly.entity_id
_entity_poly.type
_entity_poly.pdbx_seq_one_letter_code
_entity_poly.pdbx_strand_id
1 'polypeptide(L)'
;MNKNGPVIVIEDDVDDRDILIDVFKKLGYENEILYFEDGEKALDYLLTMSIKPFLILSDINMPRLNGMELREKIYNNQQLNLRCIPYLFLTTAAEQPLVVKAYSQSVQGFFVKPSSLKGVEKLISNIMSYWTECHSPDV
;
A
#
# COMPACT_ATOMS: atom_id res chain seq x y z
N MET A 1 6.65 -8.87 -7.01
CA MET A 1 5.17 -8.74 -7.01
C MET A 1 4.53 -10.08 -7.29
N ASN A 2 3.53 -10.45 -6.52
CA ASN A 2 2.77 -11.69 -6.71
C ASN A 2 1.28 -11.33 -6.81
N LYS A 3 0.69 -11.46 -8.00
CA LYS A 3 -0.71 -11.08 -8.24
C LYS A 3 -1.73 -11.86 -7.39
N ASN A 4 -1.36 -13.03 -6.94
CA ASN A 4 -2.18 -13.86 -6.04
C ASN A 4 -1.81 -13.69 -4.56
N GLY A 5 -0.81 -12.86 -4.29
CA GLY A 5 -0.34 -12.59 -2.93
C GLY A 5 -1.23 -11.63 -2.17
N PRO A 6 -0.94 -11.44 -0.88
CA PRO A 6 -1.72 -10.53 -0.05
C PRO A 6 -1.52 -9.07 -0.46
N VAL A 7 -2.56 -8.28 -0.25
CA VAL A 7 -2.49 -6.83 -0.30
C VAL A 7 -2.19 -6.33 1.11
N ILE A 8 -1.14 -5.55 1.25
CA ILE A 8 -0.74 -4.98 2.55
C ILE A 8 -1.36 -3.58 2.67
N VAL A 9 -2.16 -3.39 3.68
CA VAL A 9 -2.79 -2.09 3.97
C VAL A 9 -2.25 -1.57 5.30
N ILE A 10 -1.66 -0.38 5.29
CA ILE A 10 -1.06 0.22 6.47
C ILE A 10 -1.82 1.50 6.77
N GLU A 11 -2.59 1.49 7.85
CA GLU A 11 -3.49 2.57 8.22
C GLU A 11 -3.70 2.58 9.74
N ASP A 12 -3.36 3.67 10.40
CA ASP A 12 -3.51 3.81 11.85
C ASP A 12 -4.89 4.31 12.28
N ASP A 13 -5.61 4.99 11.39
CA ASP A 13 -6.96 5.47 11.68
C ASP A 13 -7.96 4.32 11.57
N VAL A 14 -8.65 4.02 12.68
CA VAL A 14 -9.59 2.88 12.75
C VAL A 14 -10.75 3.05 11.77
N ASP A 15 -11.29 4.27 11.64
CA ASP A 15 -12.42 4.52 10.76
C ASP A 15 -12.04 4.34 9.29
N ASP A 16 -10.88 4.87 8.90
CA ASP A 16 -10.38 4.70 7.53
C ASP A 16 -10.06 3.24 7.22
N ARG A 17 -9.50 2.53 8.19
CA ARG A 17 -9.23 1.10 8.05
C ARG A 17 -10.52 0.30 7.87
N ASP A 18 -11.55 0.60 8.66
CA ASP A 18 -12.83 -0.10 8.58
C ASP A 18 -13.50 0.13 7.23
N ILE A 19 -13.40 1.33 6.67
CA ILE A 19 -13.89 1.64 5.32
C ILE A 19 -13.18 0.76 4.29
N LEU A 20 -11.86 0.65 4.37
CA LEU A 20 -11.09 -0.17 3.44
C LEU A 20 -11.43 -1.65 3.57
N ILE A 21 -11.61 -2.15 4.80
CA ILE A 21 -12.06 -3.53 5.03
C ILE A 21 -13.39 -3.79 4.32
N ASP A 22 -14.36 -2.92 4.51
CA ASP A 22 -15.68 -3.06 3.91
C ASP A 22 -15.61 -3.00 2.37
N VAL A 23 -14.80 -2.09 1.83
CA VAL A 23 -14.63 -1.94 0.38
C VAL A 23 -14.01 -3.19 -0.23
N PHE A 24 -12.93 -3.70 0.35
CA PHE A 24 -12.31 -4.93 -0.17
C PHE A 24 -13.26 -6.13 -0.10
N LYS A 25 -14.03 -6.27 0.97
CA LYS A 25 -15.05 -7.32 1.08
C LYS A 25 -16.11 -7.20 0.00
N LYS A 26 -16.63 -5.99 -0.22
CA LYS A 26 -17.66 -5.73 -1.21
C LYS A 26 -17.19 -6.02 -2.62
N LEU A 27 -15.95 -5.65 -2.96
CA LEU A 27 -15.37 -5.86 -4.28
C LEU A 27 -15.00 -7.32 -4.54
N GLY A 28 -14.85 -8.12 -3.49
CA GLY A 28 -14.73 -9.58 -3.60
C GLY A 28 -13.44 -10.11 -4.21
N TYR A 29 -12.32 -9.42 -4.01
CA TYR A 29 -11.02 -9.92 -4.47
C TYR A 29 -10.61 -11.17 -3.69
N GLU A 30 -9.96 -12.11 -4.36
CA GLU A 30 -9.48 -13.34 -3.74
C GLU A 30 -8.22 -13.13 -2.91
N ASN A 31 -7.51 -12.02 -3.12
CA ASN A 31 -6.30 -11.69 -2.36
C ASN A 31 -6.62 -11.55 -0.87
N GLU A 32 -5.79 -12.13 -0.05
CA GLU A 32 -5.83 -11.85 1.40
C GLU A 32 -5.46 -10.38 1.62
N ILE A 33 -6.18 -9.72 2.51
CA ILE A 33 -5.91 -8.33 2.86
C ILE A 33 -5.35 -8.30 4.27
N LEU A 34 -4.11 -7.87 4.43
CA LEU A 34 -3.42 -7.79 5.72
C LEU A 34 -3.33 -6.34 6.16
N TYR A 35 -3.84 -6.05 7.35
CA TYR A 35 -3.89 -4.70 7.90
C TYR A 35 -2.86 -4.51 9.00
N PHE A 36 -2.11 -3.42 8.92
CA PHE A 36 -1.14 -3.01 9.93
C PHE A 36 -1.45 -1.60 10.40
N GLU A 37 -1.30 -1.35 11.68
CA GLU A 37 -1.60 -0.05 12.27
C GLU A 37 -0.44 0.96 12.18
N ASP A 38 0.78 0.49 11.89
CA ASP A 38 1.95 1.34 11.72
C ASP A 38 3.00 0.69 10.81
N GLY A 39 3.97 1.51 10.40
CA GLY A 39 5.01 1.07 9.48
C GLY A 39 5.99 0.07 10.10
N GLU A 40 6.21 0.13 11.41
CA GLU A 40 7.15 -0.78 12.08
C GLU A 40 6.65 -2.23 12.03
N LYS A 41 5.37 -2.44 12.35
CA LYS A 41 4.76 -3.78 12.27
C LYS A 41 4.73 -4.30 10.84
N ALA A 42 4.42 -3.43 9.87
CA ALA A 42 4.43 -3.80 8.47
C ALA A 42 5.82 -4.20 8.01
N LEU A 43 6.85 -3.45 8.38
CA LEU A 43 8.23 -3.77 8.03
C LEU A 43 8.66 -5.12 8.62
N ASP A 44 8.36 -5.37 9.88
CA ASP A 44 8.67 -6.64 10.52
C ASP A 44 8.04 -7.82 9.77
N TYR A 45 6.79 -7.68 9.37
CA TYR A 45 6.11 -8.68 8.56
C TYR A 45 6.82 -8.88 7.20
N LEU A 46 7.13 -7.78 6.50
CA LEU A 46 7.77 -7.84 5.18
C LEU A 46 9.15 -8.50 5.23
N LEU A 47 9.89 -8.31 6.31
CA LEU A 47 11.21 -8.91 6.49
C LEU A 47 11.15 -10.41 6.77
N THR A 48 10.06 -10.90 7.33
CA THR A 48 9.92 -12.31 7.77
C THR A 48 9.00 -13.15 6.90
N MET A 49 8.23 -12.52 6.00
CA MET A 49 7.25 -13.25 5.19
C MET A 49 7.90 -14.18 4.17
N SER A 50 7.26 -15.30 3.90
CA SER A 50 7.65 -16.24 2.84
C SER A 50 6.90 -16.00 1.53
N ILE A 51 5.70 -15.44 1.58
CA ILE A 51 4.86 -15.19 0.41
C ILE A 51 5.00 -13.73 0.00
N LYS A 52 5.29 -13.49 -1.29
CA LYS A 52 5.42 -12.13 -1.83
C LYS A 52 4.07 -11.44 -1.88
N PRO A 53 3.94 -10.20 -1.38
CA PRO A 53 2.72 -9.42 -1.53
C PRO A 53 2.42 -9.05 -2.97
N PHE A 54 1.17 -8.72 -3.23
CA PHE A 54 0.75 -8.14 -4.51
C PHE A 54 1.12 -6.66 -4.54
N LEU A 55 0.66 -5.88 -3.57
CA LEU A 55 0.95 -4.45 -3.46
C LEU A 55 0.81 -3.96 -2.02
N ILE A 56 1.33 -2.76 -1.78
CA ILE A 56 1.26 -2.08 -0.49
C ILE A 56 0.48 -0.78 -0.67
N LEU A 57 -0.58 -0.60 0.12
CA LEU A 57 -1.30 0.66 0.27
C LEU A 57 -0.98 1.23 1.64
N SER A 58 -0.37 2.40 1.69
CA SER A 58 0.13 2.97 2.93
C SER A 58 -0.33 4.40 3.12
N ASP A 59 -0.78 4.74 4.32
CA ASP A 59 -0.87 6.13 4.73
C ASP A 59 0.54 6.68 4.97
N ILE A 60 0.67 7.98 5.09
CA ILE A 60 1.95 8.65 5.36
C ILE A 60 2.08 8.93 6.85
N ASN A 61 1.10 9.60 7.45
CA ASN A 61 1.14 10.04 8.85
C ASN A 61 0.70 8.91 9.78
N MET A 62 1.67 8.19 10.32
CA MET A 62 1.44 7.06 11.23
C MET A 62 2.45 7.14 12.39
N PRO A 63 2.09 6.59 13.57
CA PRO A 63 3.03 6.54 14.68
C PRO A 63 4.21 5.60 14.43
N ARG A 64 5.25 5.75 15.22
CA ARG A 64 6.50 4.96 15.19
C ARG A 64 7.25 5.14 13.88
N LEU A 65 6.88 4.39 12.84
CA LEU A 65 7.47 4.49 11.52
C LEU A 65 6.40 4.96 10.54
N ASN A 66 6.54 6.18 10.00
CA ASN A 66 5.58 6.71 9.05
C ASN A 66 5.76 6.11 7.65
N GLY A 67 4.82 6.42 6.74
CA GLY A 67 4.82 5.83 5.41
C GLY A 67 6.04 6.18 4.57
N MET A 68 6.55 7.41 4.69
CA MET A 68 7.76 7.83 3.99
C MET A 68 9.00 7.08 4.49
N GLU A 69 9.14 6.96 5.80
CA GLU A 69 10.24 6.23 6.42
C GLU A 69 10.18 4.74 6.08
N LEU A 70 8.98 4.16 6.06
CA LEU A 70 8.80 2.77 5.67
C LEU A 70 9.22 2.56 4.22
N ARG A 71 8.80 3.43 3.31
CA ARG A 71 9.18 3.34 1.89
C ARG A 71 10.69 3.40 1.73
N GLU A 72 11.35 4.32 2.42
CA GLU A 72 12.80 4.45 2.38
C GLU A 72 13.49 3.16 2.84
N LYS A 73 13.03 2.57 3.93
CA LYS A 73 13.59 1.31 4.44
C LYS A 73 13.40 0.15 3.47
N ILE A 74 12.25 0.04 2.83
CA ILE A 74 11.98 -0.98 1.83
C ILE A 74 12.86 -0.77 0.60
N TYR A 75 12.97 0.45 0.11
CA TYR A 75 13.77 0.78 -1.07
C TYR A 75 15.26 0.47 -0.84
N ASN A 76 15.76 0.76 0.34
CA ASN A 76 17.16 0.56 0.69
C ASN A 76 17.49 -0.88 1.12
N ASN A 77 16.48 -1.72 1.35
CA ASN A 77 16.67 -3.13 1.63
C ASN A 77 16.73 -3.90 0.32
N GLN A 78 17.90 -4.44 -0.01
CA GLN A 78 18.12 -5.09 -1.30
C GLN A 78 17.14 -6.25 -1.54
N GLN A 79 16.88 -7.08 -0.55
CA GLN A 79 15.97 -8.22 -0.70
C GLN A 79 14.53 -7.77 -0.95
N LEU A 80 14.07 -6.77 -0.19
CA LEU A 80 12.71 -6.24 -0.35
C LEU A 80 12.56 -5.48 -1.68
N ASN A 81 13.57 -4.71 -2.05
CA ASN A 81 13.54 -3.97 -3.31
C ASN A 81 13.45 -4.90 -4.53
N LEU A 82 14.19 -6.02 -4.50
CA LEU A 82 14.18 -7.01 -5.58
C LEU A 82 12.86 -7.76 -5.71
N ARG A 83 12.00 -7.71 -4.70
CA ARG A 83 10.65 -8.32 -4.79
C ARG A 83 9.69 -7.52 -5.68
N CYS A 84 10.07 -6.30 -6.04
CA CYS A 84 9.29 -5.44 -6.95
C CYS A 84 7.84 -5.29 -6.52
N ILE A 85 7.61 -5.02 -5.23
CA ILE A 85 6.27 -4.83 -4.69
C ILE A 85 5.84 -3.38 -4.95
N PRO A 86 4.74 -3.13 -5.67
CA PRO A 86 4.25 -1.76 -5.84
C PRO A 86 3.91 -1.12 -4.50
N TYR A 87 4.43 0.07 -4.28
CA TYR A 87 4.18 0.86 -3.08
C TYR A 87 3.37 2.09 -3.45
N LEU A 88 2.17 2.19 -2.90
CA LEU A 88 1.21 3.25 -3.22
C LEU A 88 0.82 3.97 -1.94
N PHE A 89 0.89 5.30 -1.95
CA PHE A 89 0.35 6.10 -0.85
C PHE A 89 -1.13 6.37 -1.04
N LEU A 90 -1.88 6.27 0.05
CA LEU A 90 -3.30 6.64 0.14
C LEU A 90 -3.46 7.48 1.41
N THR A 91 -3.57 8.79 1.26
CA THR A 91 -3.47 9.72 2.37
C THR A 91 -4.34 10.96 2.16
N THR A 92 -4.65 11.68 3.24
CA THR A 92 -5.28 12.99 3.16
C THR A 92 -4.27 14.13 2.95
N ALA A 93 -2.99 13.89 3.22
CA ALA A 93 -1.93 14.88 3.10
C ALA A 93 -1.43 14.96 1.65
N ALA A 94 -1.71 16.05 0.96
CA ALA A 94 -1.41 16.19 -0.46
C ALA A 94 -0.65 17.50 -0.79
N GLU A 95 0.09 18.07 0.17
CA GLU A 95 0.94 19.22 -0.12
C GLU A 95 2.02 18.86 -1.15
N GLN A 96 2.27 19.75 -2.09
CA GLN A 96 3.17 19.47 -3.21
C GLN A 96 4.59 19.04 -2.79
N PRO A 97 5.24 19.62 -1.76
CA PRO A 97 6.56 19.13 -1.35
C PRO A 97 6.53 17.67 -0.89
N LEU A 98 5.44 17.24 -0.26
CA LEU A 98 5.26 15.86 0.19
C LEU A 98 5.09 14.91 -1.01
N VAL A 99 4.29 15.32 -1.99
CA VAL A 99 4.07 14.54 -3.22
C VAL A 99 5.39 14.37 -3.98
N VAL A 100 6.16 15.44 -4.13
CA VAL A 100 7.48 15.40 -4.78
C VAL A 100 8.41 14.44 -4.05
N LYS A 101 8.47 14.52 -2.72
CA LYS A 101 9.30 13.62 -1.92
C LYS A 101 8.89 12.16 -2.12
N ALA A 102 7.59 11.88 -2.14
CA ALA A 102 7.08 10.52 -2.36
C ALA A 102 7.57 9.96 -3.69
N TYR A 103 7.40 10.69 -4.78
CA TYR A 103 7.84 10.23 -6.10
C TYR A 103 9.37 10.13 -6.19
N SER A 104 10.11 10.98 -5.46
CA SER A 104 11.57 10.86 -5.39
C SER A 104 12.03 9.57 -4.69
N GLN A 105 11.17 8.95 -3.90
CA GLN A 105 11.40 7.64 -3.27
C GLN A 105 10.92 6.47 -4.15
N SER A 106 10.64 6.74 -5.42
CA SER A 106 10.23 5.73 -6.40
C SER A 106 8.95 4.99 -6.04
N VAL A 107 7.98 5.69 -5.43
CA VAL A 107 6.65 5.11 -5.24
C VAL A 107 5.92 5.00 -6.58
N GLN A 108 5.07 4.01 -6.72
CA GLN A 108 4.34 3.74 -7.95
C GLN A 108 3.02 4.52 -8.04
N GLY A 109 2.60 5.16 -6.99
CA GLY A 109 1.42 6.02 -7.01
C GLY A 109 1.22 6.79 -5.71
N PHE A 110 0.52 7.92 -5.82
CA PHE A 110 0.16 8.77 -4.70
C PHE A 110 -1.30 9.17 -4.87
N PHE A 111 -2.16 8.70 -3.97
CA PHE A 111 -3.60 8.92 -4.04
C PHE A 111 -4.08 9.70 -2.83
N VAL A 112 -4.97 10.65 -3.06
CA VAL A 112 -5.67 11.35 -2.00
C VAL A 112 -6.91 10.54 -1.61
N LYS A 113 -7.12 10.34 -0.31
CA LYS A 113 -8.29 9.60 0.17
C LYS A 113 -9.58 10.29 -0.28
N PRO A 114 -10.45 9.59 -1.02
CA PRO A 114 -11.75 10.13 -1.39
C PRO A 114 -12.63 10.38 -0.16
N SER A 115 -13.49 11.37 -0.24
CA SER A 115 -14.41 11.73 0.85
C SER A 115 -15.67 10.88 0.89
N SER A 116 -15.95 10.11 -0.16
CA SER A 116 -17.15 9.27 -0.24
C SER A 116 -16.79 7.79 -0.32
N LEU A 117 -17.70 6.94 0.16
CA LEU A 117 -17.54 5.49 0.05
C LEU A 117 -17.43 5.03 -1.40
N LYS A 118 -18.25 5.58 -2.29
CA LYS A 118 -18.19 5.26 -3.73
C LYS A 118 -16.86 5.67 -4.35
N GLY A 119 -16.30 6.78 -3.90
CA GLY A 119 -14.98 7.23 -4.34
C GLY A 119 -13.87 6.25 -3.93
N VAL A 120 -13.93 5.73 -2.72
CA VAL A 120 -12.99 4.72 -2.23
C VAL A 120 -13.14 3.42 -3.03
N GLU A 121 -14.37 2.96 -3.26
CA GLU A 121 -14.64 1.77 -4.07
C GLU A 121 -14.06 1.90 -5.48
N LYS A 122 -14.27 3.04 -6.12
CA LYS A 122 -13.76 3.30 -7.47
C LYS A 122 -12.23 3.30 -7.47
N LEU A 123 -11.62 3.96 -6.49
CA LEU A 123 -10.15 4.04 -6.38
C LEU A 123 -9.54 2.65 -6.21
N ILE A 124 -10.03 1.86 -5.27
CA ILE A 124 -9.53 0.51 -5.02
C ILE A 124 -9.72 -0.37 -6.27
N SER A 125 -10.89 -0.30 -6.90
CA SER A 125 -11.14 -1.03 -8.13
C SER A 125 -10.15 -0.66 -9.24
N ASN A 126 -9.87 0.62 -9.42
CA ASN A 126 -8.90 1.09 -10.41
C ASN A 126 -7.48 0.60 -10.11
N ILE A 127 -7.06 0.66 -8.84
CA ILE A 127 -5.74 0.18 -8.42
C ILE A 127 -5.60 -1.32 -8.67
N MET A 128 -6.56 -2.10 -8.24
CA MET A 128 -6.51 -3.56 -8.39
C MET A 128 -6.55 -3.97 -9.87
N SER A 129 -7.37 -3.33 -10.68
CA SER A 129 -7.44 -3.61 -12.12
C SER A 129 -6.14 -3.24 -12.83
N TYR A 130 -5.59 -2.08 -12.54
CA TYR A 130 -4.33 -1.63 -13.15
C TYR A 130 -3.20 -2.62 -12.88
N TRP A 131 -2.98 -2.97 -11.62
CA TRP A 131 -1.87 -3.84 -11.25
C TRP A 131 -2.08 -5.29 -11.65
N THR A 132 -3.33 -5.74 -11.75
CA THR A 132 -3.65 -7.06 -12.30
C THR A 132 -3.27 -7.14 -13.77
N GLU A 133 -3.47 -6.08 -14.54
CA GLU A 133 -3.10 -6.02 -15.96
C GLU A 133 -1.61 -5.85 -16.19
N CYS A 134 -0.86 -5.32 -15.23
CA CYS A 134 0.58 -5.14 -15.37
C CYS A 134 1.29 -6.48 -15.48
N HIS A 135 2.32 -6.52 -16.33
CA HIS A 135 3.20 -7.69 -16.40
C HIS A 135 4.04 -7.76 -15.12
N SER A 136 3.98 -8.88 -14.44
CA SER A 136 4.68 -9.09 -13.18
C SER A 136 6.11 -9.53 -13.41
N PRO A 137 7.11 -8.93 -12.70
CA PRO A 137 8.47 -9.45 -12.77
C PRO A 137 8.53 -10.88 -12.21
N ASP A 138 9.25 -11.73 -12.90
CA ASP A 138 9.45 -13.12 -12.49
C ASP A 138 10.75 -13.25 -11.69
N VAL A 139 10.66 -12.86 -10.40
CA VAL A 139 11.81 -12.85 -9.49
C VAL A 139 11.56 -13.68 -8.25
#